data_24c6c48dafb7ea5373896f323de7b02c
#
_entry.id   24c6c48dafb7ea5373896f323de7b02c
#
_cell.length_a   1.000
_cell.length_b   1.000
_cell.length_c   1.000
_cell.angle_alpha   90.00
_cell.angle_beta   90.00
_cell.angle_gamma   90.00
#
_symmetry.space_group_name_H-M   'P 1'
#
loop_
_entity.id
_entity.type
_entity.pdbx_description
1 polymer ?
#
loop_
_entity_poly.entity_id
_entity_poly.type
_entity_poly.pdbx_seq_one_letter_code
_entity_poly.pdbx_strand_id
1 'polypeptide(L)'
;MEEFQIWSIWSSNRIGSGLVGIGSILGVWLSMRIAVASRNSDESNLFSKIVSSAFGLVTLSFCWINFTTIANTWIAAARNLTDLKASGTEISSTADGYISYVGTTDAVTMPIPLGIAFILVSGIIILGQIWVPKK
;
A
#
# COMPACT_ATOMS: atom_id res chain seq x y z
N MET A 1 -10.44 4.69 26.22
CA MET A 1 -10.27 3.41 25.44
C MET A 1 -9.35 2.53 26.26
N GLU A 2 -9.67 1.26 26.40
CA GLU A 2 -8.81 0.30 27.10
C GLU A 2 -7.80 -0.33 26.16
N GLU A 3 -6.66 -0.80 26.67
CA GLU A 3 -5.61 -1.42 25.85
C GLU A 3 -6.13 -2.56 24.98
N PHE A 4 -7.01 -3.42 25.54
CA PHE A 4 -7.65 -4.51 24.79
C PHE A 4 -8.43 -4.02 23.57
N GLN A 5 -9.14 -2.90 23.67
CA GLN A 5 -9.88 -2.33 22.54
C GLN A 5 -8.95 -1.85 21.44
N ILE A 6 -7.81 -1.26 21.80
CA ILE A 6 -6.78 -0.83 20.83
C ILE A 6 -6.26 -2.04 20.06
N TRP A 7 -5.93 -3.13 20.74
CA TRP A 7 -5.47 -4.36 20.10
C TRP A 7 -6.54 -5.03 19.23
N SER A 8 -7.80 -4.98 19.61
CA SER A 8 -8.91 -5.49 18.81
C SER A 8 -9.09 -4.71 17.51
N ILE A 9 -9.03 -3.38 17.56
CA ILE A 9 -9.06 -2.52 16.36
C ILE A 9 -7.84 -2.76 15.49
N TRP A 10 -6.66 -2.84 16.09
CA TRP A 10 -5.42 -3.12 15.36
C TRP A 10 -5.47 -4.46 14.63
N SER A 11 -5.95 -5.52 15.30
CA SER A 11 -6.09 -6.85 14.71
C SER A 11 -7.04 -6.83 13.51
N SER A 12 -8.19 -6.17 13.63
CA SER A 12 -9.16 -6.00 12.53
C SER A 12 -8.55 -5.24 11.35
N ASN A 13 -7.80 -4.17 11.62
CA ASN A 13 -7.08 -3.41 10.60
C ASN A 13 -6.00 -4.25 9.91
N ARG A 14 -5.36 -5.19 10.61
CA ARG A 14 -4.37 -6.11 10.01
C ARG A 14 -5.00 -7.04 8.99
N ILE A 15 -6.18 -7.57 9.30
CA ILE A 15 -6.93 -8.42 8.34
C ILE A 15 -7.32 -7.59 7.12
N GLY A 16 -7.92 -6.41 7.32
CA GLY A 16 -8.27 -5.49 6.24
C GLY A 16 -7.07 -5.11 5.38
N SER A 17 -5.95 -4.76 6.01
CA SER A 17 -4.69 -4.43 5.31
C SER A 17 -4.15 -5.59 4.47
N GLY A 18 -4.26 -6.83 4.97
CA GLY A 18 -3.87 -8.02 4.22
C GLY A 18 -4.70 -8.20 2.95
N LEU A 19 -6.03 -8.04 3.03
CA LEU A 19 -6.94 -8.12 1.89
C LEU A 19 -6.67 -7.02 0.85
N VAL A 20 -6.47 -5.80 1.31
CA VAL A 20 -6.12 -4.66 0.44
C VAL A 20 -4.76 -4.88 -0.22
N GLY A 21 -3.78 -5.44 0.50
CA GLY A 21 -2.48 -5.81 -0.04
C GLY A 21 -2.60 -6.82 -1.18
N ILE A 22 -3.37 -7.89 -1.00
CA ILE A 22 -3.64 -8.88 -2.05
C ILE A 22 -4.33 -8.23 -3.25
N GLY A 23 -5.37 -7.41 -3.01
CA GLY A 23 -6.07 -6.67 -4.06
C GLY A 23 -5.14 -5.75 -4.87
N SER A 24 -4.21 -5.07 -4.21
CA SER A 24 -3.19 -4.23 -4.85
C SER A 24 -2.27 -5.02 -5.77
N ILE A 25 -1.77 -6.18 -5.31
CA ILE A 25 -0.92 -7.07 -6.13
C ILE A 25 -1.69 -7.61 -7.35
N LEU A 26 -2.95 -8.01 -7.17
CA LEU A 26 -3.80 -8.45 -8.28
C LEU A 26 -4.08 -7.33 -9.28
N GLY A 27 -4.29 -6.11 -8.82
CA GLY A 27 -4.43 -4.93 -9.69
C GLY A 27 -3.20 -4.67 -10.54
N VAL A 28 -2.01 -4.73 -9.94
CA VAL A 28 -0.73 -4.61 -10.65
C VAL A 28 -0.55 -5.76 -11.65
N TRP A 29 -0.83 -7.00 -11.26
CA TRP A 29 -0.77 -8.15 -12.15
C TRP A 29 -1.71 -7.97 -13.37
N LEU A 30 -2.94 -7.51 -13.13
CA LEU A 30 -3.89 -7.23 -14.22
C LEU A 30 -3.38 -6.13 -15.15
N SER A 31 -2.79 -5.06 -14.59
CA SER A 31 -2.18 -3.98 -15.37
C SER A 31 -1.04 -4.49 -16.27
N MET A 32 -0.20 -5.39 -15.76
CA MET A 32 0.85 -6.04 -16.54
C MET A 32 0.28 -6.93 -17.65
N ARG A 33 -0.80 -7.67 -17.38
CA ARG A 33 -1.50 -8.49 -18.38
C ARG A 33 -2.08 -7.65 -19.51
N ILE A 34 -2.71 -6.52 -19.17
CA ILE A 34 -3.25 -5.56 -20.16
C ILE A 34 -2.11 -4.96 -20.99
N ALA A 35 -0.99 -4.58 -20.34
CA ALA A 35 0.17 -4.03 -21.03
C ALA A 35 0.75 -5.01 -22.07
N VAL A 36 0.91 -6.28 -21.70
CA VAL A 36 1.38 -7.34 -22.59
C VAL A 36 0.37 -7.61 -23.72
N ALA A 37 -0.92 -7.65 -23.42
CA ALA A 37 -1.97 -7.83 -24.43
C ALA A 37 -1.97 -6.66 -25.44
N SER A 38 -1.88 -5.41 -24.95
CA SER A 38 -1.76 -4.23 -25.81
C SER A 38 -0.52 -4.30 -26.71
N ARG A 39 0.62 -4.75 -26.19
CA ARG A 39 1.87 -4.91 -26.96
C ARG A 39 1.75 -5.97 -28.07
N ASN A 40 1.02 -7.06 -27.80
CA ASN A 40 0.93 -8.21 -28.70
C ASN A 40 -0.21 -8.12 -29.71
N SER A 41 -1.11 -7.14 -29.58
CA SER A 41 -2.21 -6.94 -30.49
C SER A 41 -1.73 -6.31 -31.80
N ASP A 42 -2.13 -6.89 -32.94
CA ASP A 42 -1.90 -6.31 -34.27
C ASP A 42 -2.74 -5.04 -34.50
N GLU A 43 -3.82 -4.88 -33.74
CA GLU A 43 -4.70 -3.71 -33.74
C GLU A 43 -4.28 -2.63 -32.76
N SER A 44 -3.10 -2.79 -32.13
CA SER A 44 -2.58 -1.83 -31.15
C SER A 44 -2.39 -0.46 -31.80
N ASN A 45 -3.08 0.52 -31.26
CA ASN A 45 -3.03 1.91 -31.71
C ASN A 45 -2.73 2.85 -30.54
N LEU A 46 -2.56 4.14 -30.83
CA LEU A 46 -2.25 5.12 -29.81
C LEU A 46 -3.30 5.16 -28.68
N PHE A 47 -4.57 5.02 -29.02
CA PHE A 47 -5.65 5.03 -28.03
C PHE A 47 -5.54 3.86 -27.05
N SER A 48 -5.31 2.62 -27.55
CA SER A 48 -5.15 1.44 -26.70
C SER A 48 -3.94 1.57 -25.76
N LYS A 49 -2.84 2.17 -26.24
CA LYS A 49 -1.66 2.45 -25.42
C LYS A 49 -1.94 3.47 -24.32
N ILE A 50 -2.67 4.54 -24.65
CA ILE A 50 -3.05 5.56 -23.66
C ILE A 50 -3.95 4.96 -22.58
N VAL A 51 -4.98 4.21 -22.97
CA VAL A 51 -5.91 3.59 -22.02
C VAL A 51 -5.20 2.57 -21.12
N SER A 52 -4.34 1.73 -21.68
CA SER A 52 -3.55 0.76 -20.91
C SER A 52 -2.59 1.45 -19.94
N SER A 53 -1.95 2.54 -20.36
CA SER A 53 -1.07 3.35 -19.48
C SER A 53 -1.87 4.01 -18.37
N ALA A 54 -3.01 4.60 -18.66
CA ALA A 54 -3.88 5.24 -17.69
C ALA A 54 -4.36 4.22 -16.64
N PHE A 55 -4.78 3.03 -17.05
CA PHE A 55 -5.17 1.97 -16.13
C PHE A 55 -4.02 1.57 -15.20
N GLY A 56 -2.81 1.39 -15.75
CA GLY A 56 -1.62 1.08 -14.95
C GLY A 56 -1.30 2.18 -13.95
N LEU A 57 -1.31 3.44 -14.37
CA LEU A 57 -1.02 4.59 -13.50
C LEU A 57 -2.05 4.76 -12.38
N VAL A 58 -3.34 4.59 -12.68
CA VAL A 58 -4.41 4.62 -11.67
C VAL A 58 -4.22 3.48 -10.66
N THR A 59 -3.92 2.27 -11.12
CA THR A 59 -3.64 1.13 -10.23
C THR A 59 -2.45 1.41 -9.30
N LEU A 60 -1.36 1.97 -9.83
CA LEU A 60 -0.18 2.31 -9.03
C LEU A 60 -0.46 3.44 -8.03
N SER A 61 -1.28 4.42 -8.41
CA SER A 61 -1.74 5.47 -7.50
C SER A 61 -2.58 4.89 -6.36
N PHE A 62 -3.42 3.91 -6.66
CA PHE A 62 -4.18 3.18 -5.65
C PHE A 62 -3.27 2.40 -4.70
N CYS A 63 -2.21 1.75 -5.22
CA CYS A 63 -1.19 1.10 -4.39
C CYS A 63 -0.49 2.09 -3.47
N TRP A 64 -0.16 3.30 -3.94
CA TRP A 64 0.44 4.36 -3.12
C TRP A 64 -0.44 4.71 -1.93
N ILE A 65 -1.72 5.00 -2.17
CA ILE A 65 -2.68 5.32 -1.13
C ILE A 65 -2.82 4.16 -0.14
N ASN A 66 -2.99 2.94 -0.63
CA ASN A 66 -3.16 1.76 0.19
C ASN A 66 -1.96 1.47 1.08
N PHE A 67 -0.74 1.51 0.53
CA PHE A 67 0.48 1.23 1.29
C PHE A 67 0.75 2.32 2.34
N THR A 68 0.44 3.58 2.03
CA THR A 68 0.48 4.68 3.01
C THR A 68 -0.54 4.45 4.13
N THR A 69 -1.76 4.07 3.77
CA THR A 69 -2.83 3.78 4.75
C THR A 69 -2.45 2.61 5.66
N ILE A 70 -1.87 1.54 5.10
CA ILE A 70 -1.38 0.39 5.88
C ILE A 70 -0.33 0.84 6.90
N ALA A 71 0.64 1.66 6.51
CA ALA A 71 1.63 2.21 7.43
C ALA A 71 0.97 3.04 8.54
N ASN A 72 0.00 3.85 8.19
CA ASN A 72 -0.73 4.69 9.16
C ASN A 72 -1.59 3.88 10.14
N THR A 73 -2.03 2.66 9.81
CA THR A 73 -2.74 1.81 10.79
C THR A 73 -1.84 1.36 11.94
N TRP A 74 -0.54 1.13 11.68
CA TRP A 74 0.43 0.83 12.72
C TRP A 74 0.67 2.05 13.61
N ILE A 75 0.85 3.21 13.01
CA ILE A 75 1.08 4.47 13.71
C ILE A 75 -0.14 4.86 14.56
N ALA A 76 -1.35 4.65 14.06
CA ALA A 76 -2.57 4.93 14.80
C ALA A 76 -2.68 4.08 16.09
N ALA A 77 -2.33 2.79 16.03
CA ALA A 77 -2.30 1.94 17.22
C ALA A 77 -1.23 2.42 18.22
N ALA A 78 -0.03 2.76 17.78
CA ALA A 78 1.04 3.30 18.62
C ALA A 78 0.62 4.62 19.29
N ARG A 79 -0.05 5.52 18.53
CA ARG A 79 -0.59 6.77 19.06
C ARG A 79 -1.62 6.51 20.15
N ASN A 80 -2.61 5.65 19.90
CA ASN A 80 -3.65 5.35 20.87
C ASN A 80 -3.09 4.73 22.16
N LEU A 81 -2.06 3.87 22.06
CA LEU A 81 -1.37 3.32 23.23
C LEU A 81 -0.57 4.39 23.98
N THR A 82 0.07 5.32 23.26
CA THR A 82 0.79 6.44 23.85
C THR A 82 -0.17 7.38 24.60
N ASP A 83 -1.31 7.69 24.02
CA ASP A 83 -2.34 8.54 24.63
C ASP A 83 -2.94 7.86 25.88
N LEU A 84 -3.16 6.54 25.81
CA LEU A 84 -3.64 5.75 26.95
C LEU A 84 -2.63 5.82 28.12
N LYS A 85 -1.35 5.63 27.83
CA LYS A 85 -0.27 5.76 28.82
C LYS A 85 -0.19 7.17 29.41
N ALA A 86 -0.32 8.20 28.57
CA ALA A 86 -0.31 9.60 28.98
C ALA A 86 -1.49 9.97 29.88
N SER A 87 -2.62 9.26 29.75
CA SER A 87 -3.79 9.43 30.63
C SER A 87 -3.61 8.87 32.04
N GLY A 88 -2.45 8.29 32.36
CA GLY A 88 -2.13 7.68 33.64
C GLY A 88 -2.56 6.21 33.77
N THR A 89 -3.02 5.60 32.67
CA THR A 89 -3.34 4.17 32.65
C THR A 89 -2.07 3.35 32.45
N GLU A 90 -1.86 2.35 33.31
CA GLU A 90 -0.76 1.40 33.16
C GLU A 90 -1.01 0.53 31.91
N ILE A 91 -0.04 0.47 31.00
CA ILE A 91 -0.07 -0.36 29.81
C ILE A 91 0.89 -1.55 29.94
N SER A 92 0.64 -2.62 29.18
CA SER A 92 1.49 -3.80 29.21
C SER A 92 2.89 -3.52 28.63
N SER A 93 3.86 -4.34 29.02
CA SER A 93 5.22 -4.31 28.44
C SER A 93 5.20 -4.58 26.92
N THR A 94 4.22 -5.33 26.44
CA THR A 94 3.99 -5.56 25.00
C THR A 94 3.59 -4.26 24.30
N ALA A 95 2.71 -3.47 24.90
CA ALA A 95 2.28 -2.18 24.37
C ALA A 95 3.46 -1.18 24.34
N ASP A 96 4.27 -1.12 25.39
CA ASP A 96 5.49 -0.31 25.41
C ASP A 96 6.50 -0.74 24.32
N GLY A 97 6.70 -2.04 24.15
CA GLY A 97 7.53 -2.59 23.09
C GLY A 97 7.01 -2.23 21.69
N TYR A 98 5.70 -2.25 21.49
CA TYR A 98 5.08 -1.89 20.23
C TYR A 98 5.25 -0.39 19.90
N ILE A 99 5.03 0.50 20.88
CA ILE A 99 5.28 1.94 20.71
C ILE A 99 6.73 2.18 20.28
N SER A 100 7.67 1.53 20.95
CA SER A 100 9.10 1.64 20.64
C SER A 100 9.44 1.08 19.26
N TYR A 101 8.81 -0.02 18.84
CA TYR A 101 8.98 -0.64 17.53
C TYR A 101 8.49 0.26 16.39
N VAL A 102 7.30 0.86 16.53
CA VAL A 102 6.75 1.78 15.52
C VAL A 102 7.55 3.08 15.46
N GLY A 103 8.04 3.57 16.62
CA GLY A 103 8.98 4.68 16.73
C GLY A 103 8.42 6.07 16.40
N THR A 104 7.13 6.17 16.02
CA THR A 104 6.47 7.45 15.74
C THR A 104 4.97 7.37 16.02
N THR A 105 4.39 8.52 16.34
CA THR A 105 2.93 8.72 16.44
C THR A 105 2.40 9.65 15.35
N ASP A 106 3.28 10.17 14.48
CA ASP A 106 2.92 11.10 13.41
C ASP A 106 2.57 10.34 12.13
N ALA A 107 1.42 10.65 11.55
CA ALA A 107 0.98 10.03 10.31
C ALA A 107 1.94 10.36 9.17
N VAL A 108 2.22 9.36 8.34
CA VAL A 108 3.07 9.50 7.15
C VAL A 108 2.23 9.79 5.91
N THR A 109 2.82 10.48 4.94
CA THR A 109 2.18 10.85 3.67
C THR A 109 2.64 9.98 2.50
N MET A 110 3.58 9.07 2.73
CA MET A 110 4.13 8.19 1.70
C MET A 110 4.28 6.76 2.22
N PRO A 111 4.31 5.77 1.32
CA PRO A 111 4.59 4.38 1.68
C PRO A 111 5.99 4.21 2.28
N ILE A 112 6.22 3.08 2.93
CA ILE A 112 7.58 2.65 3.30
C ILE A 112 8.46 2.50 2.06
N PRO A 113 9.79 2.61 2.16
CA PRO A 113 10.71 2.57 1.01
C PRO A 113 10.51 1.35 0.09
N LEU A 114 10.24 0.16 0.65
CA LEU A 114 9.97 -1.04 -0.13
C LEU A 114 8.67 -0.92 -0.96
N GLY A 115 7.64 -0.27 -0.42
CA GLY A 115 6.39 0.00 -1.14
C GLY A 115 6.61 0.97 -2.31
N ILE A 116 7.43 2.00 -2.11
CA ILE A 116 7.83 2.93 -3.18
C ILE A 116 8.59 2.18 -4.27
N ALA A 117 9.59 1.36 -3.91
CA ALA A 117 10.34 0.56 -4.86
C ALA A 117 9.45 -0.38 -5.66
N PHE A 118 8.49 -1.06 -5.02
CA PHE A 118 7.51 -1.92 -5.69
C PHE A 118 6.69 -1.15 -6.74
N ILE A 119 6.19 0.04 -6.39
CA ILE A 119 5.40 0.89 -7.30
C ILE A 119 6.25 1.33 -8.49
N LEU A 120 7.48 1.80 -8.26
CA LEU A 120 8.38 2.27 -9.32
C LEU A 120 8.74 1.15 -10.30
N VAL A 121 9.16 -0.02 -9.79
CA VAL A 121 9.52 -1.16 -10.64
C VAL A 121 8.32 -1.66 -11.43
N SER A 122 7.15 -1.76 -10.78
CA SER A 122 5.91 -2.14 -11.48
C SER A 122 5.54 -1.14 -12.58
N GLY A 123 5.70 0.15 -12.32
CA GLY A 123 5.47 1.21 -13.31
C GLY A 123 6.40 1.10 -14.52
N ILE A 124 7.68 0.86 -14.29
CA ILE A 124 8.67 0.65 -15.36
C ILE A 124 8.29 -0.55 -16.21
N ILE A 125 7.89 -1.67 -15.59
CA ILE A 125 7.48 -2.88 -16.31
C ILE A 125 6.22 -2.61 -17.15
N ILE A 126 5.18 -2.01 -16.56
CA ILE A 126 3.90 -1.74 -17.24
C ILE A 126 4.12 -0.80 -18.43
N LEU A 127 4.74 0.36 -18.20
CA LEU A 127 4.97 1.35 -19.24
C LEU A 127 5.97 0.85 -20.28
N GLY A 128 7.01 0.15 -19.86
CA GLY A 128 7.98 -0.46 -20.77
C GLY A 128 7.35 -1.49 -21.70
N GLN A 129 6.41 -2.32 -21.20
CA GLN A 129 5.67 -3.25 -22.06
C GLN A 129 4.80 -2.54 -23.10
N ILE A 130 4.23 -1.39 -22.76
CA ILE A 130 3.33 -0.65 -23.67
C ILE A 130 4.11 0.12 -24.73
N TRP A 131 5.21 0.80 -24.34
CA TRP A 131 5.84 1.83 -25.15
C TRP A 131 7.15 1.41 -25.81
N VAL A 132 7.87 0.41 -25.26
CA VAL A 132 9.13 -0.05 -25.86
C VAL A 132 8.81 -0.92 -27.08
N PRO A 133 9.34 -0.57 -28.29
CA PRO A 133 9.10 -1.34 -29.50
C PRO A 133 9.55 -2.79 -29.36
N LYS A 134 8.88 -3.70 -30.06
CA LYS A 134 9.40 -5.06 -30.28
C LYS A 134 10.65 -4.94 -31.19
N LYS A 135 11.72 -5.60 -30.78
CA LYS A 135 12.87 -5.84 -31.66
C LYS A 135 12.53 -6.89 -32.68
#